data_801249da000bc8701ffcdf4ec0a31be0
#
_entry.id   801249da000bc8701ffcdf4ec0a31be0
#
_cell.length_a   1.000
_cell.length_b   1.000
_cell.length_c   1.000
_cell.angle_alpha   90.00
_cell.angle_beta   90.00
_cell.angle_gamma   90.00
#
_symmetry.space_group_name_H-M   'P 1'
#
loop_
_entity.id
_entity.type
_entity.pdbx_description
1 polymer ?
#
loop_
_entity_poly.entity_id
_entity_poly.type
_entity_poly.pdbx_seq_one_letter_code
_entity_poly.pdbx_strand_id
1 'polypeptide(L)'
;MKKALLIGINDYPAGNELRGCIEDINSVKAAIERHGNGSPNFGVKMMPNVQTSREVMDAIRKLFAGNDDTALLYFSGHGYMNSTGAEIVMPQDIATPGQYYTGIQMSTIMSIVNASNVRNKIVILDCCHSGNIGKYELQDMGSILNTGVSVLTACREDEVAMEAGGHGIFTELLCNALNGGASDYCGNITIGGVYAYIDRSFGP
;
A
#
# COMPACT_ATOMS: atom_id res chain seq x y z
N MET A 1 -7.86 -19.07 -0.82
CA MET A 1 -8.57 -18.01 -0.08
C MET A 1 -8.06 -16.64 -0.53
N LYS A 2 -8.76 -15.54 -0.17
CA LYS A 2 -8.23 -14.18 -0.35
C LYS A 2 -7.80 -13.64 1.01
N LYS A 3 -6.58 -13.12 1.12
CA LYS A 3 -6.01 -12.58 2.37
C LYS A 3 -5.52 -11.16 2.14
N ALA A 4 -5.65 -10.30 3.15
CA ALA A 4 -5.11 -8.95 3.14
C ALA A 4 -4.35 -8.66 4.43
N LEU A 5 -3.24 -7.92 4.29
CA LEU A 5 -2.49 -7.31 5.38
C LEU A 5 -2.55 -5.79 5.17
N LEU A 6 -3.15 -5.10 6.14
CA LEU A 6 -3.30 -3.65 6.12
C LEU A 6 -2.45 -3.05 7.24
N ILE A 7 -1.51 -2.19 6.88
CA ILE A 7 -0.57 -1.55 7.79
C ILE A 7 -0.80 -0.04 7.71
N GLY A 8 -1.11 0.59 8.83
CA GLY A 8 -1.29 2.04 8.94
C GLY A 8 -0.53 2.58 10.13
N ILE A 9 0.28 3.61 9.95
CA ILE A 9 1.13 4.15 10.99
C ILE A 9 0.95 5.67 11.09
N ASN A 10 0.37 6.13 12.21
CA ASN A 10 0.29 7.54 12.59
C ASN A 10 1.38 7.91 13.61
N ASP A 11 1.69 6.99 14.54
CA ASP A 11 2.50 7.26 15.73
C ASP A 11 3.99 7.15 15.40
N TYR A 12 4.49 8.11 14.62
CA TYR A 12 5.92 8.32 14.40
C TYR A 12 6.52 9.21 15.50
N PRO A 13 7.85 9.19 15.70
CA PRO A 13 8.52 10.10 16.65
C PRO A 13 8.21 11.57 16.36
N ALA A 14 8.28 12.40 17.40
CA ALA A 14 7.89 13.80 17.42
C ALA A 14 8.39 14.60 16.20
N GLY A 15 7.46 15.28 15.54
CA GLY A 15 7.70 16.04 14.32
C GLY A 15 7.56 15.26 13.02
N ASN A 16 7.21 13.95 13.12
CA ASN A 16 6.93 13.09 11.95
C ASN A 16 5.56 12.40 12.03
N GLU A 17 4.70 12.81 12.98
CA GLU A 17 3.39 12.21 13.17
C GLU A 17 2.50 12.37 11.93
N LEU A 18 1.73 11.34 11.62
CA LEU A 18 0.67 11.35 10.60
C LEU A 18 -0.71 11.21 11.26
N ARG A 19 -1.78 11.48 10.52
CA ARG A 19 -3.14 11.47 11.10
C ARG A 19 -4.12 10.58 10.35
N GLY A 20 -3.92 10.36 9.05
CA GLY A 20 -4.87 9.65 8.18
C GLY A 20 -4.69 8.14 8.12
N CYS A 21 -3.48 7.60 8.38
CA CYS A 21 -3.13 6.22 8.02
C CYS A 21 -3.96 5.13 8.72
N ILE A 22 -4.39 5.38 9.97
CA ILE A 22 -5.26 4.44 10.70
C ILE A 22 -6.66 4.42 10.10
N GLU A 23 -7.18 5.58 9.71
CA GLU A 23 -8.50 5.67 9.07
C GLU A 23 -8.46 5.08 7.66
N ASP A 24 -7.34 5.23 6.96
CA ASP A 24 -7.13 4.61 5.65
C ASP A 24 -7.26 3.08 5.72
N ILE A 25 -6.57 2.43 6.68
CA ILE A 25 -6.67 0.97 6.82
C ILE A 25 -8.06 0.51 7.27
N ASN A 26 -8.79 1.32 8.05
CA ASN A 26 -10.17 1.04 8.42
C ASN A 26 -11.08 1.09 7.17
N SER A 27 -10.93 2.13 6.35
CA SER A 27 -11.71 2.32 5.13
C SER A 27 -11.43 1.23 4.09
N VAL A 28 -10.16 0.89 3.87
CA VAL A 28 -9.78 -0.22 2.98
C VAL A 28 -10.34 -1.55 3.49
N LYS A 29 -10.24 -1.83 4.81
CA LYS A 29 -10.85 -3.03 5.40
C LYS A 29 -12.34 -3.09 5.10
N ALA A 30 -13.08 -2.02 5.38
CA ALA A 30 -14.52 -1.97 5.13
C ALA A 30 -14.87 -2.25 3.66
N ALA A 31 -14.07 -1.74 2.73
CA ALA A 31 -14.30 -1.93 1.29
C ALA A 31 -14.01 -3.36 0.79
N ILE A 32 -13.12 -4.14 1.48
CA ILE A 32 -12.69 -5.45 0.96
C ILE A 32 -13.12 -6.66 1.78
N GLU A 33 -13.51 -6.50 3.06
CA GLU A 33 -13.81 -7.66 3.92
C GLU A 33 -15.06 -8.44 3.49
N ARG A 34 -15.97 -7.79 2.79
CA ARG A 34 -17.21 -8.39 2.28
C ARG A 34 -17.46 -8.01 0.83
N HIS A 35 -18.18 -8.88 0.13
CA HIS A 35 -18.79 -8.56 -1.16
C HIS A 35 -20.01 -7.64 -0.96
N GLY A 36 -20.47 -6.96 -2.03
CA GLY A 36 -21.65 -6.10 -1.98
C GLY A 36 -22.94 -6.82 -1.55
N ASN A 37 -23.02 -8.15 -1.68
CA ASN A 37 -24.12 -8.97 -1.16
C ASN A 37 -23.94 -9.39 0.32
N GLY A 38 -22.92 -8.90 1.00
CA GLY A 38 -22.62 -9.18 2.41
C GLY A 38 -21.85 -10.47 2.67
N SER A 39 -21.58 -11.32 1.67
CA SER A 39 -20.79 -12.53 1.86
C SER A 39 -19.33 -12.22 2.13
N PRO A 40 -18.60 -13.09 2.88
CA PRO A 40 -17.17 -12.88 3.15
C PRO A 40 -16.33 -12.81 1.87
N ASN A 41 -15.37 -11.88 1.81
CA ASN A 41 -14.47 -11.72 0.68
C ASN A 41 -12.99 -11.89 1.11
N PHE A 42 -12.34 -10.89 1.71
CA PHE A 42 -10.98 -11.03 2.21
C PHE A 42 -10.95 -11.36 3.70
N GLY A 43 -10.07 -12.29 4.11
CA GLY A 43 -9.61 -12.41 5.49
C GLY A 43 -8.57 -11.31 5.76
N VAL A 44 -8.94 -10.32 6.57
CA VAL A 44 -8.12 -9.11 6.79
C VAL A 44 -7.37 -9.20 8.11
N LYS A 45 -6.05 -8.99 8.07
CA LYS A 45 -5.21 -8.71 9.23
C LYS A 45 -4.82 -7.24 9.21
N MET A 46 -5.04 -6.53 10.31
CA MET A 46 -4.63 -5.13 10.49
C MET A 46 -3.42 -5.04 11.42
N MET A 47 -2.53 -4.11 11.14
CA MET A 47 -1.38 -3.74 11.98
C MET A 47 -1.33 -2.21 12.14
N PRO A 48 -2.17 -1.64 13.02
CA PRO A 48 -2.12 -0.21 13.31
C PRO A 48 -0.90 0.11 14.18
N ASN A 49 -0.22 1.21 13.87
CA ASN A 49 0.90 1.77 14.63
C ASN A 49 1.98 0.74 15.01
N VAL A 50 2.25 -0.21 14.10
CA VAL A 50 3.33 -1.17 14.31
C VAL A 50 4.68 -0.44 14.37
N GLN A 51 5.52 -0.84 15.33
CA GLN A 51 6.73 -0.08 15.65
C GLN A 51 7.98 -0.59 14.92
N THR A 52 8.01 -1.86 14.54
CA THR A 52 9.27 -2.49 14.12
C THR A 52 9.20 -3.09 12.72
N SER A 53 10.26 -2.88 11.94
CA SER A 53 10.45 -3.50 10.63
C SER A 53 10.39 -5.03 10.68
N ARG A 54 10.84 -5.63 11.78
CA ARG A 54 10.80 -7.09 11.98
C ARG A 54 9.38 -7.64 11.99
N GLU A 55 8.48 -7.00 12.77
CA GLU A 55 7.08 -7.43 12.87
C GLU A 55 6.38 -7.34 11.51
N VAL A 56 6.64 -6.25 10.77
CA VAL A 56 6.09 -6.04 9.42
C VAL A 56 6.62 -7.08 8.46
N MET A 57 7.93 -7.34 8.44
CA MET A 57 8.53 -8.34 7.55
C MET A 57 8.03 -9.76 7.82
N ASP A 58 7.85 -10.12 9.09
CA ASP A 58 7.29 -11.42 9.46
C ASP A 58 5.81 -11.55 9.02
N ALA A 59 5.05 -10.47 9.10
CA ALA A 59 3.67 -10.44 8.61
C ALA A 59 3.59 -10.53 7.07
N ILE A 60 4.46 -9.82 6.36
CA ILE A 60 4.55 -9.88 4.88
C ILE A 60 4.92 -11.31 4.43
N ARG A 61 5.93 -11.94 5.05
CA ARG A 61 6.27 -13.33 4.75
C ARG A 61 5.09 -14.28 4.95
N LYS A 62 4.34 -14.12 6.05
CA LYS A 62 3.13 -14.92 6.33
C LYS A 62 2.01 -14.68 5.31
N LEU A 63 1.82 -13.43 4.87
CA LEU A 63 0.81 -13.07 3.88
C LEU A 63 1.07 -13.81 2.55
N PHE A 64 2.32 -13.80 2.08
CA PHE A 64 2.71 -14.36 0.79
C PHE A 64 3.17 -15.82 0.86
N ALA A 65 3.10 -16.46 2.04
CA ALA A 65 3.34 -17.90 2.18
C ALA A 65 2.13 -18.72 1.69
N GLY A 66 2.38 -19.84 1.06
CA GLY A 66 1.34 -20.79 0.63
C GLY A 66 0.81 -20.55 -0.78
N ASN A 67 -0.39 -21.10 -1.04
CA ASN A 67 -0.98 -21.19 -2.38
C ASN A 67 -2.38 -20.54 -2.42
N ASP A 68 -2.53 -19.41 -1.76
CA ASP A 68 -3.81 -18.69 -1.72
C ASP A 68 -4.16 -18.12 -3.11
N ASP A 69 -5.44 -17.83 -3.33
CA ASP A 69 -5.88 -17.25 -4.59
C ASP A 69 -5.43 -15.79 -4.74
N THR A 70 -5.55 -15.01 -3.66
CA THR A 70 -5.17 -13.60 -3.66
C THR A 70 -4.55 -13.20 -2.34
N ALA A 71 -3.41 -12.50 -2.40
CA ALA A 71 -2.78 -11.83 -1.26
C ALA A 71 -2.63 -10.34 -1.57
N LEU A 72 -3.15 -9.49 -0.68
CA LEU A 72 -3.09 -8.04 -0.78
C LEU A 72 -2.31 -7.46 0.39
N LEU A 73 -1.25 -6.72 0.09
CA LEU A 73 -0.53 -5.86 1.03
C LEU A 73 -0.95 -4.42 0.77
N TYR A 74 -1.43 -3.73 1.80
CA TYR A 74 -1.67 -2.30 1.78
C TYR A 74 -0.86 -1.64 2.91
N PHE A 75 -0.18 -0.56 2.60
CA PHE A 75 0.59 0.24 3.54
C PHE A 75 0.21 1.71 3.42
N SER A 76 -0.09 2.36 4.55
CA SER A 76 -0.24 3.82 4.68
C SER A 76 0.67 4.32 5.79
N GLY A 77 1.59 5.22 5.46
CA GLY A 77 2.64 5.71 6.35
C GLY A 77 3.74 6.44 5.63
N HIS A 78 4.86 6.69 6.32
CA HIS A 78 6.03 7.30 5.69
C HIS A 78 6.72 6.37 4.70
N GLY A 79 7.06 6.91 3.54
CA GLY A 79 7.98 6.34 2.58
C GLY A 79 9.24 7.20 2.47
N TYR A 80 10.32 6.60 2.06
CA TYR A 80 11.59 7.27 1.82
C TYR A 80 12.26 6.72 0.56
N MET A 81 12.93 7.60 -0.17
CA MET A 81 13.75 7.20 -1.32
C MET A 81 15.20 7.57 -1.03
N ASN A 82 16.08 6.63 -1.21
CA ASN A 82 17.53 6.85 -1.11
C ASN A 82 18.24 6.32 -2.36
N SER A 83 19.58 6.34 -2.34
CA SER A 83 20.40 5.84 -3.46
C SER A 83 20.27 4.33 -3.72
N THR A 84 19.68 3.58 -2.81
CA THR A 84 19.46 2.12 -2.92
C THR A 84 18.02 1.76 -3.29
N GLY A 85 17.11 2.75 -3.40
CA GLY A 85 15.72 2.58 -3.81
C GLY A 85 14.70 3.08 -2.81
N ALA A 86 13.43 2.73 -3.05
CA ALA A 86 12.31 3.09 -2.20
C ALA A 86 12.22 2.19 -0.96
N GLU A 87 11.87 2.79 0.16
CA GLU A 87 11.69 2.13 1.46
C GLU A 87 10.37 2.56 2.10
N ILE A 88 9.70 1.65 2.81
CA ILE A 88 8.66 1.99 3.78
C ILE A 88 9.29 2.12 5.16
N VAL A 89 8.88 3.15 5.91
CA VAL A 89 9.56 3.59 7.14
C VAL A 89 8.72 3.21 8.36
N MET A 90 9.37 2.60 9.35
CA MET A 90 8.75 2.29 10.65
C MET A 90 9.15 3.34 11.69
N PRO A 91 8.38 3.51 12.78
CA PRO A 91 8.71 4.48 13.83
C PRO A 91 10.12 4.32 14.40
N GLN A 92 10.60 3.09 14.59
CA GLN A 92 11.95 2.82 15.08
C GLN A 92 13.07 3.20 14.11
N ASP A 93 12.75 3.40 12.82
CA ASP A 93 13.75 3.74 11.79
C ASP A 93 14.04 5.24 11.76
N ILE A 94 13.33 6.03 12.57
CA ILE A 94 13.46 7.49 12.66
C ILE A 94 14.22 7.86 13.94
N ALA A 95 15.42 8.41 13.80
CA ALA A 95 16.23 8.84 14.95
C ALA A 95 15.85 10.23 15.44
N THR A 96 15.67 11.15 14.49
CA THR A 96 15.32 12.55 14.72
C THR A 96 14.43 13.01 13.58
N PRO A 97 13.62 14.08 13.76
CA PRO A 97 12.79 14.62 12.68
C PRO A 97 13.58 14.85 11.40
N GLY A 98 13.14 14.26 10.29
CA GLY A 98 13.80 14.37 8.99
C GLY A 98 15.06 13.50 8.80
N GLN A 99 15.44 12.68 9.78
CA GLN A 99 16.56 11.73 9.65
C GLN A 99 16.04 10.30 9.74
N TYR A 100 16.08 9.59 8.62
CA TYR A 100 15.72 8.19 8.50
C TYR A 100 16.99 7.34 8.47
N TYR A 101 17.02 6.25 9.23
CA TYR A 101 18.16 5.33 9.18
C TYR A 101 18.01 4.34 8.05
N THR A 102 17.14 3.37 8.23
CA THR A 102 16.87 2.33 7.24
C THR A 102 15.43 1.87 7.43
N GLY A 103 14.65 1.97 6.36
CA GLY A 103 13.32 1.37 6.30
C GLY A 103 13.36 -0.06 5.74
N ILE A 104 12.21 -0.60 5.43
CA ILE A 104 12.09 -1.85 4.68
C ILE A 104 12.18 -1.53 3.20
N GLN A 105 13.23 -2.00 2.55
CA GLN A 105 13.42 -1.80 1.11
C GLN A 105 12.32 -2.49 0.30
N MET A 106 11.77 -1.78 -0.66
CA MET A 106 10.77 -2.32 -1.58
C MET A 106 11.30 -3.49 -2.40
N SER A 107 12.57 -3.49 -2.76
CA SER A 107 13.22 -4.62 -3.41
C SER A 107 13.15 -5.91 -2.59
N THR A 108 13.27 -5.81 -1.26
CA THR A 108 13.12 -6.95 -0.34
C THR A 108 11.67 -7.44 -0.31
N ILE A 109 10.70 -6.52 -0.22
CA ILE A 109 9.26 -6.88 -0.28
C ILE A 109 8.96 -7.56 -1.62
N MET A 110 9.41 -6.98 -2.74
CA MET A 110 9.16 -7.51 -4.07
C MET A 110 9.83 -8.87 -4.30
N SER A 111 10.98 -9.14 -3.69
CA SER A 111 11.62 -10.46 -3.73
C SER A 111 10.73 -11.53 -3.08
N ILE A 112 10.09 -11.23 -1.94
CA ILE A 112 9.14 -12.14 -1.28
C ILE A 112 7.89 -12.33 -2.15
N VAL A 113 7.33 -11.24 -2.69
CA VAL A 113 6.15 -11.26 -3.57
C VAL A 113 6.41 -12.11 -4.81
N ASN A 114 7.54 -11.89 -5.48
CA ASN A 114 7.91 -12.62 -6.70
C ASN A 114 8.19 -14.12 -6.45
N ALA A 115 8.74 -14.48 -5.29
CA ALA A 115 8.97 -15.86 -4.90
C ALA A 115 7.71 -16.59 -4.43
N SER A 116 6.59 -15.89 -4.23
CA SER A 116 5.34 -16.45 -3.73
C SER A 116 4.59 -17.28 -4.79
N ASN A 117 3.99 -18.39 -4.35
CA ASN A 117 3.08 -19.21 -5.15
C ASN A 117 1.62 -18.73 -5.12
N VAL A 118 1.30 -17.64 -4.45
CA VAL A 118 -0.02 -17.00 -4.49
C VAL A 118 -0.34 -16.59 -5.93
N ARG A 119 -1.57 -16.86 -6.39
CA ARG A 119 -1.95 -16.59 -7.79
C ARG A 119 -1.96 -15.10 -8.12
N ASN A 120 -2.66 -14.31 -7.31
CA ASN A 120 -2.79 -12.87 -7.49
C ASN A 120 -2.14 -12.15 -6.30
N LYS A 121 -1.07 -11.43 -6.57
CA LYS A 121 -0.27 -10.71 -5.58
C LYS A 121 -0.43 -9.22 -5.81
N ILE A 122 -1.00 -8.52 -4.85
CA ILE A 122 -1.32 -7.10 -4.95
C ILE A 122 -0.56 -6.35 -3.86
N VAL A 123 0.17 -5.33 -4.23
CA VAL A 123 0.87 -4.41 -3.32
C VAL A 123 0.36 -3.00 -3.59
N ILE A 124 -0.17 -2.36 -2.56
CA ILE A 124 -0.69 -0.98 -2.62
C ILE A 124 0.04 -0.15 -1.57
N LEU A 125 0.65 0.95 -1.98
CA LEU A 125 1.41 1.82 -1.12
C LEU A 125 0.82 3.24 -1.18
N ASP A 126 0.26 3.67 -0.06
CA ASP A 126 -0.14 5.04 0.18
C ASP A 126 0.90 5.71 1.09
N CYS A 127 2.01 6.09 0.49
CA CYS A 127 3.11 6.73 1.20
C CYS A 127 3.72 7.83 0.34
N CYS A 128 3.75 9.05 0.89
CA CYS A 128 4.48 10.14 0.28
C CYS A 128 5.97 9.92 0.47
N HIS A 129 6.71 10.12 -0.58
CA HIS A 129 8.15 10.09 -0.51
C HIS A 129 8.62 11.52 -0.17
N SER A 130 8.90 11.80 1.10
CA SER A 130 9.51 13.06 1.51
C SER A 130 10.99 13.06 1.13
N GLY A 131 11.29 13.54 -0.07
CA GLY A 131 12.67 13.71 -0.53
C GLY A 131 12.78 13.59 -2.04
N ASN A 132 13.06 14.68 -2.73
CA ASN A 132 13.55 14.87 -4.11
C ASN A 132 13.40 13.68 -5.11
N ILE A 133 12.19 13.15 -5.29
CA ILE A 133 11.95 11.95 -6.11
C ILE A 133 11.35 12.27 -7.47
N GLY A 134 11.60 13.44 -7.98
CA GLY A 134 11.18 13.78 -9.33
C GLY A 134 11.89 13.03 -10.44
N LYS A 135 12.76 12.05 -10.22
CA LYS A 135 13.57 11.49 -11.33
C LYS A 135 13.99 10.03 -11.24
N TYR A 136 13.70 9.30 -10.16
CA TYR A 136 14.03 7.88 -10.15
C TYR A 136 12.76 7.06 -10.40
N GLU A 137 12.60 6.76 -11.66
CA GLU A 137 11.45 6.07 -12.22
C GLU A 137 11.20 4.73 -11.53
N LEU A 138 9.93 4.41 -11.35
CA LEU A 138 9.43 3.04 -11.22
C LEU A 138 10.06 2.03 -12.24
N GLN A 139 10.91 2.51 -13.14
CA GLN A 139 11.64 1.73 -14.13
C GLN A 139 12.49 0.63 -13.51
N ASP A 140 13.09 0.85 -12.33
CA ASP A 140 13.84 -0.22 -11.63
C ASP A 140 12.94 -1.23 -10.93
N MET A 141 11.69 -0.86 -10.60
CA MET A 141 10.70 -1.82 -10.10
C MET A 141 9.92 -2.52 -11.24
N GLY A 142 9.81 -1.88 -12.41
CA GLY A 142 9.07 -2.39 -13.57
C GLY A 142 9.76 -3.52 -14.33
N SER A 143 11.04 -3.75 -14.11
CA SER A 143 11.78 -4.76 -14.88
C SER A 143 11.59 -6.21 -14.42
N ILE A 144 10.95 -6.48 -13.25
CA ILE A 144 10.82 -7.85 -12.73
C ILE A 144 9.50 -8.06 -11.97
N LEU A 145 8.36 -7.70 -12.58
CA LEU A 145 7.08 -8.18 -12.08
C LEU A 145 6.78 -9.55 -12.67
N ASN A 146 6.78 -10.57 -11.83
CA ASN A 146 6.38 -11.93 -12.23
C ASN A 146 4.88 -11.97 -12.52
N THR A 147 4.44 -13.02 -13.19
CA THR A 147 3.02 -13.27 -13.50
C THR A 147 2.15 -13.16 -12.24
N GLY A 148 1.06 -12.41 -12.35
CA GLY A 148 0.08 -12.22 -11.27
C GLY A 148 0.50 -11.24 -10.18
N VAL A 149 1.53 -10.43 -10.39
CA VAL A 149 1.92 -9.33 -9.49
C VAL A 149 1.38 -8.01 -10.01
N SER A 150 0.78 -7.22 -9.13
CA SER A 150 0.32 -5.86 -9.41
C SER A 150 0.77 -4.94 -8.28
N VAL A 151 1.29 -3.77 -8.63
CA VAL A 151 1.74 -2.75 -7.66
C VAL A 151 1.02 -1.45 -7.99
N LEU A 152 0.40 -0.83 -6.99
CA LEU A 152 -0.14 0.53 -7.03
C LEU A 152 0.59 1.39 -6.02
N THR A 153 0.99 2.59 -6.41
CA THR A 153 1.62 3.56 -5.52
C THR A 153 0.99 4.93 -5.68
N ALA A 154 0.81 5.64 -4.57
CA ALA A 154 0.33 7.03 -4.52
C ALA A 154 1.52 7.99 -4.66
N CYS A 155 2.26 7.99 -5.78
CA CYS A 155 3.37 8.91 -6.01
C CYS A 155 3.03 9.87 -7.14
N ARG A 156 2.89 11.17 -6.81
CA ARG A 156 3.04 12.27 -7.78
C ARG A 156 4.23 13.14 -7.37
N GLU A 157 4.96 13.63 -8.38
CA GLU A 157 6.22 14.37 -8.24
C GLU A 157 6.10 15.68 -7.45
N ASP A 158 4.92 16.30 -7.37
CA ASP A 158 4.72 17.69 -6.94
C ASP A 158 3.70 17.87 -5.81
N GLU A 159 3.14 16.83 -5.21
CA GLU A 159 2.14 16.98 -4.17
C GLU A 159 2.61 16.46 -2.82
N VAL A 160 2.79 17.41 -1.88
CA VAL A 160 2.60 17.14 -0.45
C VAL A 160 1.24 16.44 -0.33
N ALA A 161 1.21 15.24 0.29
CA ALA A 161 -0.04 14.52 0.47
C ALA A 161 -1.11 15.46 1.03
N MET A 162 -2.06 15.83 0.19
CA MET A 162 -3.19 16.64 0.65
C MET A 162 -4.12 15.73 1.44
N GLU A 163 -4.06 15.84 2.76
CA GLU A 163 -5.10 15.32 3.63
C GLU A 163 -6.36 16.19 3.47
N ALA A 164 -7.33 15.74 2.72
CA ALA A 164 -8.64 16.32 2.67
C ALA A 164 -9.57 15.55 3.62
N GLY A 165 -10.01 16.18 4.71
CA GLY A 165 -10.98 15.57 5.63
C GLY A 165 -10.47 14.45 6.52
N GLY A 166 -9.15 14.30 6.70
CA GLY A 166 -8.55 13.27 7.57
C GLY A 166 -8.26 11.93 6.89
N HIS A 167 -8.32 11.87 5.57
CA HIS A 167 -7.96 10.72 4.72
C HIS A 167 -6.96 11.14 3.65
N GLY A 168 -6.10 10.21 3.22
CA GLY A 168 -5.32 10.36 2.01
C GLY A 168 -6.24 10.34 0.77
N ILE A 169 -6.11 11.33 -0.13
CA ILE A 169 -6.91 11.41 -1.37
C ILE A 169 -6.82 10.11 -2.18
N PHE A 170 -5.63 9.51 -2.24
CA PHE A 170 -5.43 8.23 -2.93
C PHE A 170 -6.29 7.11 -2.32
N THR A 171 -6.30 6.98 -1.00
CA THR A 171 -7.11 5.94 -0.32
C THR A 171 -8.60 6.21 -0.46
N GLU A 172 -9.04 7.46 -0.46
CA GLU A 172 -10.44 7.78 -0.76
C GLU A 172 -10.84 7.31 -2.17
N LEU A 173 -10.04 7.61 -3.18
CA LEU A 173 -10.27 7.17 -4.56
C LEU A 173 -10.19 5.64 -4.70
N LEU A 174 -9.24 4.99 -4.01
CA LEU A 174 -9.14 3.55 -3.95
C LEU A 174 -10.42 2.92 -3.37
N CYS A 175 -10.92 3.43 -2.25
CA CYS A 175 -12.15 2.94 -1.62
C CYS A 175 -13.36 3.18 -2.51
N ASN A 176 -13.47 4.33 -3.17
CA ASN A 176 -14.54 4.61 -4.13
C ASN A 176 -14.51 3.64 -5.32
N ALA A 177 -13.32 3.34 -5.85
CA ALA A 177 -13.14 2.33 -6.88
C ALA A 177 -13.60 0.94 -6.43
N LEU A 178 -13.18 0.53 -5.22
CA LEU A 178 -13.51 -0.78 -4.63
C LEU A 178 -14.99 -0.91 -4.24
N ASN A 179 -15.65 0.18 -3.91
CA ASN A 179 -17.10 0.21 -3.61
C ASN A 179 -17.99 0.26 -4.86
N GLY A 180 -17.42 0.00 -6.03
CA GLY A 180 -18.15 -0.16 -7.28
C GLY A 180 -17.80 0.85 -8.38
N GLY A 181 -17.06 1.93 -8.07
CA GLY A 181 -16.66 2.92 -9.05
C GLY A 181 -15.81 2.36 -10.21
N ALA A 182 -15.09 1.27 -9.95
CA ALA A 182 -14.26 0.56 -10.94
C ALA A 182 -14.87 -0.77 -11.42
N SER A 183 -16.16 -1.01 -11.16
CA SER A 183 -16.82 -2.26 -11.58
C SER A 183 -17.01 -2.31 -13.10
N ASP A 184 -16.82 -3.49 -13.66
CA ASP A 184 -17.24 -3.81 -15.02
C ASP A 184 -18.77 -4.08 -15.10
N TYR A 185 -19.27 -4.35 -16.30
CA TYR A 185 -20.69 -4.65 -16.54
C TYR A 185 -21.19 -5.91 -15.81
N CYS A 186 -20.26 -6.78 -15.36
CA CYS A 186 -20.59 -7.99 -14.58
C CYS A 186 -20.46 -7.75 -13.07
N GLY A 187 -20.10 -6.55 -12.64
CA GLY A 187 -19.86 -6.20 -11.24
C GLY A 187 -18.49 -6.64 -10.71
N ASN A 188 -17.56 -7.06 -11.57
CA ASN A 188 -16.22 -7.41 -11.15
C ASN A 188 -15.34 -6.17 -11.04
N ILE A 189 -14.50 -6.13 -10.00
CA ILE A 189 -13.50 -5.10 -9.81
C ILE A 189 -12.12 -5.73 -10.03
N THR A 190 -11.39 -5.23 -11.00
CA THR A 190 -10.03 -5.66 -11.33
C THR A 190 -9.03 -4.58 -10.93
N ILE A 191 -7.77 -4.97 -10.67
CA ILE A 191 -6.74 -4.00 -10.34
C ILE A 191 -6.49 -2.98 -11.48
N GLY A 192 -6.63 -3.40 -12.73
CA GLY A 192 -6.57 -2.51 -13.89
C GLY A 192 -7.73 -1.52 -13.94
N GLY A 193 -8.95 -1.96 -13.57
CA GLY A 193 -10.11 -1.08 -13.42
C GLY A 193 -9.92 -0.07 -12.31
N VAL A 194 -9.38 -0.48 -11.17
CA VAL A 194 -9.05 0.41 -10.05
C VAL A 194 -8.02 1.47 -10.49
N TYR A 195 -6.94 1.06 -11.15
CA TYR A 195 -5.94 1.98 -11.68
C TYR A 195 -6.58 3.00 -12.62
N ALA A 196 -7.35 2.55 -13.62
CA ALA A 196 -8.00 3.42 -14.60
C ALA A 196 -9.03 4.37 -13.97
N TYR A 197 -9.69 3.95 -12.88
CA TYR A 197 -10.61 4.81 -12.12
C TYR A 197 -9.84 5.92 -11.41
N ILE A 198 -8.79 5.56 -10.68
CA ILE A 198 -7.95 6.50 -9.93
C ILE A 198 -7.28 7.49 -10.88
N ASP A 199 -6.66 7.01 -11.96
CA ASP A 199 -5.97 7.83 -12.96
C ASP A 199 -6.90 8.90 -13.56
N ARG A 200 -8.11 8.51 -13.97
CA ARG A 200 -9.11 9.45 -14.47
C ARG A 200 -9.63 10.44 -13.43
N SER A 201 -9.66 10.07 -12.17
CA SER A 201 -10.13 10.92 -11.09
C SER A 201 -9.14 12.04 -10.73
N PHE A 202 -7.87 11.83 -11.00
CA PHE A 202 -6.85 12.88 -10.87
C PHE A 202 -6.82 13.87 -12.04
N GLY A 203 -7.49 13.54 -13.17
CA GLY A 203 -7.50 14.35 -14.38
C GLY A 203 -6.21 14.22 -15.21
N PRO A 204 -6.19 14.81 -16.41
CA PRO A 204 -5.02 14.86 -17.27
C PRO A 204 -3.94 15.78 -16.70
#